data_8d4804bcb8c79934eb078ffc056ab361
#
_entry.id   8d4804bcb8c79934eb078ffc056ab361
#
_cell.length_a   1.000
_cell.length_b   1.000
_cell.length_c   1.000
_cell.angle_alpha   90.00
_cell.angle_beta   90.00
_cell.angle_gamma   90.00
#
_symmetry.space_group_name_H-M   'P 1'
#
loop_
_entity.id
_entity.type
_entity.pdbx_description
1 polymer ?
#
loop_
_entity_poly.entity_id
_entity_poly.type
_entity_poly.pdbx_seq_one_letter_code
_entity_poly.pdbx_strand_id
1 'polypeptide(L)'
;MTKKQTYSWALYDWANSAFATTVMAGFFPIFFSQYWSNPDNLSISTFYLGLGNSIASLIVALMAPILGAIADRGSFKKKFLIFFAFLGIVMTLSLGFIAQGMWQIALLVYIFSTIGFSGANIFYDSLLPAVSDEKSVDQVSALGFSLGYLGGGILIIINFLMISYPATFGLIDAVQATKYSFISVAIWWTVFSLPLILFVEEPQHHNQESISDSIKNGLIQFKSTFNDLKKLKVVATFLLAYWLYIDGVDTVVRMAANFAFTLGFDQAAIMGALVFIQLIAFVATLAYIKLSKFIGLKNGIYLGIAGYLVIIFAGYFTETITHFYIVAFLIGCFQGGIQSLSRSLYSRIIPENKAAEFYGFYNMLGKFAAVFGPILMGTVTLLLSGIVDDEILAARFGLMSIMILFILGGYIFSKVDIAEGEAIAKNL
;
A
#
# COMPACT_ATOMS: atom_id res chain seq x y z
N MET A 1 20.81 17.72 4.25
CA MET A 1 20.35 16.54 3.49
C MET A 1 20.97 16.51 2.11
N THR A 2 21.41 15.35 1.65
CA THR A 2 22.01 15.20 0.33
C THR A 2 21.01 14.62 -0.65
N LYS A 3 21.05 15.07 -1.92
CA LYS A 3 20.22 14.47 -3.00
C LYS A 3 20.38 12.94 -3.07
N LYS A 4 21.59 12.44 -2.73
CA LYS A 4 21.89 11.01 -2.72
C LYS A 4 21.03 10.25 -1.70
N GLN A 5 20.86 10.77 -0.49
CA GLN A 5 20.01 10.15 0.54
C GLN A 5 18.53 10.11 0.11
N THR A 6 18.02 11.22 -0.43
CA THR A 6 16.65 11.32 -0.94
C THR A 6 16.37 10.30 -2.07
N TYR A 7 17.23 10.23 -3.09
CA TYR A 7 17.07 9.25 -4.16
C TYR A 7 17.22 7.80 -3.68
N SER A 8 18.16 7.55 -2.75
CA SER A 8 18.37 6.23 -2.17
C SER A 8 17.16 5.75 -1.34
N TRP A 9 16.51 6.67 -0.63
CA TRP A 9 15.26 6.39 0.06
C TRP A 9 14.13 6.09 -0.94
N ALA A 10 13.94 6.91 -1.96
CA ALA A 10 12.90 6.73 -2.96
C ALA A 10 13.07 5.45 -3.79
N LEU A 11 14.31 4.98 -4.02
CA LEU A 11 14.59 3.70 -4.68
C LEU A 11 14.13 2.49 -3.88
N TYR A 12 13.87 2.61 -2.59
CA TYR A 12 13.28 1.53 -1.83
C TYR A 12 11.82 1.28 -2.24
N ASP A 13 11.05 2.32 -2.56
CA ASP A 13 9.69 2.17 -3.10
C ASP A 13 9.70 1.50 -4.48
N TRP A 14 10.67 1.85 -5.34
CA TRP A 14 10.94 1.11 -6.59
C TRP A 14 11.21 -0.37 -6.33
N ALA A 15 11.96 -0.68 -5.28
CA ALA A 15 12.33 -2.04 -4.92
C ALA A 15 11.14 -2.88 -4.46
N ASN A 16 10.43 -2.41 -3.42
CA ASN A 16 9.42 -3.19 -2.73
C ASN A 16 8.05 -3.19 -3.41
N SER A 17 7.73 -2.18 -4.23
CA SER A 17 6.48 -2.12 -4.99
C SER A 17 6.33 -3.29 -5.96
N ALA A 18 7.43 -3.90 -6.39
CA ALA A 18 7.40 -5.13 -7.17
C ALA A 18 6.72 -6.29 -6.44
N PHE A 19 6.85 -6.38 -5.11
CA PHE A 19 6.12 -7.37 -4.30
C PHE A 19 4.62 -7.09 -4.31
N ALA A 20 4.22 -5.84 -4.11
CA ALA A 20 2.81 -5.46 -4.09
C ALA A 20 2.12 -5.72 -5.44
N THR A 21 2.78 -5.37 -6.56
CA THR A 21 2.21 -5.51 -7.91
C THR A 21 2.27 -6.94 -8.41
N THR A 22 3.45 -7.57 -8.38
CA THR A 22 3.66 -8.89 -8.99
C THR A 22 3.18 -10.03 -8.10
N VAL A 23 3.45 -9.97 -6.78
CA VAL A 23 3.08 -11.04 -5.86
C VAL A 23 1.67 -10.84 -5.34
N MET A 24 1.42 -9.76 -4.56
CA MET A 24 0.14 -9.61 -3.84
C MET A 24 -1.06 -9.43 -4.78
N ALA A 25 -0.97 -8.56 -5.77
CA ALA A 25 -2.07 -8.24 -6.68
C ALA A 25 -2.06 -9.11 -7.94
N GLY A 26 -0.89 -9.52 -8.42
CA GLY A 26 -0.72 -10.20 -9.68
C GLY A 26 -0.83 -11.74 -9.58
N PHE A 27 0.30 -12.41 -9.44
CA PHE A 27 0.39 -13.83 -9.72
C PHE A 27 0.11 -14.75 -8.52
N PHE A 28 0.33 -14.30 -7.27
CA PHE A 28 0.13 -15.18 -6.11
C PHE A 28 -1.32 -15.66 -5.97
N PRO A 29 -2.37 -14.82 -6.06
CA PRO A 29 -3.75 -15.28 -5.93
C PRO A 29 -4.14 -16.34 -6.95
N ILE A 30 -3.75 -16.13 -8.22
CA ILE A 30 -4.03 -17.05 -9.32
C ILE A 30 -3.26 -18.36 -9.12
N PHE A 31 -1.96 -18.27 -8.85
CA PHE A 31 -1.10 -19.45 -8.71
C PHE A 31 -1.43 -20.23 -7.45
N PHE A 32 -1.87 -19.56 -6.39
CA PHE A 32 -2.35 -20.21 -5.16
C PHE A 32 -3.55 -21.11 -5.45
N SER A 33 -4.55 -20.60 -6.17
CA SER A 33 -5.76 -21.36 -6.47
C SER A 33 -5.53 -22.48 -7.50
N GLN A 34 -4.67 -22.25 -8.50
CA GLN A 34 -4.51 -23.20 -9.61
C GLN A 34 -3.41 -24.23 -9.41
N TYR A 35 -2.37 -23.91 -8.62
CA TYR A 35 -1.19 -24.75 -8.51
C TYR A 35 -1.00 -25.33 -7.09
N TRP A 36 -1.16 -24.50 -6.06
CA TRP A 36 -0.93 -24.95 -4.69
C TRP A 36 -2.18 -25.49 -4.01
N SER A 37 -3.35 -24.93 -4.27
CA SER A 37 -4.64 -25.36 -3.72
C SER A 37 -5.37 -26.30 -4.68
N ASN A 38 -6.63 -26.62 -4.38
CA ASN A 38 -7.47 -27.42 -5.27
C ASN A 38 -8.15 -26.53 -6.32
N PRO A 39 -7.80 -26.70 -7.61
CA PRO A 39 -8.40 -25.89 -8.68
C PRO A 39 -9.91 -26.12 -8.86
N ASP A 40 -10.43 -27.27 -8.42
CA ASP A 40 -11.87 -27.59 -8.51
C ASP A 40 -12.70 -26.86 -7.44
N ASN A 41 -12.06 -26.19 -6.46
CA ASN A 41 -12.75 -25.48 -5.39
C ASN A 41 -12.16 -24.08 -5.16
N LEU A 42 -12.46 -23.17 -6.07
CA LEU A 42 -12.00 -21.77 -6.03
C LEU A 42 -12.49 -21.03 -4.78
N SER A 43 -13.68 -21.36 -4.27
CA SER A 43 -14.24 -20.71 -3.08
C SER A 43 -13.40 -20.97 -1.83
N ILE A 44 -12.92 -22.20 -1.64
CA ILE A 44 -12.03 -22.56 -0.53
C ILE A 44 -10.67 -21.84 -0.68
N SER A 45 -10.12 -21.82 -1.88
CA SER A 45 -8.85 -21.12 -2.14
C SER A 45 -8.95 -19.62 -1.85
N THR A 46 -10.04 -18.99 -2.26
CA THR A 46 -10.34 -17.59 -1.97
C THR A 46 -10.49 -17.33 -0.47
N PHE A 47 -11.17 -18.24 0.25
CA PHE A 47 -11.32 -18.16 1.72
C PHE A 47 -9.95 -18.22 2.42
N TYR A 48 -9.09 -19.19 2.08
CA TYR A 48 -7.77 -19.30 2.69
C TYR A 48 -6.87 -18.11 2.37
N LEU A 49 -6.96 -17.59 1.15
CA LEU A 49 -6.22 -16.38 0.76
C LEU A 49 -6.67 -15.16 1.57
N GLY A 50 -7.99 -14.99 1.71
CA GLY A 50 -8.59 -13.95 2.55
C GLY A 50 -8.16 -14.07 4.02
N LEU A 51 -8.18 -15.29 4.57
CA LEU A 51 -7.72 -15.58 5.92
C LEU A 51 -6.24 -15.23 6.09
N GLY A 52 -5.36 -15.62 5.15
CA GLY A 52 -3.95 -15.30 5.18
C GLY A 52 -3.68 -13.81 5.16
N ASN A 53 -4.36 -13.06 4.28
CA ASN A 53 -4.27 -11.60 4.24
C ASN A 53 -4.74 -10.95 5.56
N SER A 54 -5.83 -11.46 6.15
CA SER A 54 -6.36 -10.96 7.41
C SER A 54 -5.40 -11.21 8.58
N ILE A 55 -4.82 -12.42 8.67
CA ILE A 55 -3.82 -12.75 9.69
C ILE A 55 -2.58 -11.85 9.56
N ALA A 56 -2.03 -11.71 8.36
CA ALA A 56 -0.88 -10.85 8.12
C ALA A 56 -1.17 -9.39 8.52
N SER A 57 -2.32 -8.87 8.10
CA SER A 57 -2.76 -7.50 8.41
C SER A 57 -2.95 -7.28 9.90
N LEU A 58 -3.56 -8.25 10.62
CA LEU A 58 -3.76 -8.16 12.06
C LEU A 58 -2.44 -8.17 12.82
N ILE A 59 -1.51 -9.08 12.46
CA ILE A 59 -0.17 -9.14 13.07
C ILE A 59 0.55 -7.81 12.88
N VAL A 60 0.56 -7.27 11.67
CA VAL A 60 1.21 -5.98 11.36
C VAL A 60 0.54 -4.83 12.12
N ALA A 61 -0.79 -4.78 12.13
CA ALA A 61 -1.54 -3.74 12.83
C ALA A 61 -1.23 -3.71 14.33
N LEU A 62 -1.12 -4.86 14.98
CA LEU A 62 -0.79 -4.95 16.41
C LEU A 62 0.68 -4.64 16.70
N MET A 63 1.60 -5.07 15.82
CA MET A 63 3.05 -4.86 16.00
C MET A 63 3.49 -3.42 15.70
N ALA A 64 2.87 -2.79 14.70
CA ALA A 64 3.39 -1.58 14.07
C ALA A 64 3.66 -0.43 15.06
N PRO A 65 2.71 0.02 15.90
CA PRO A 65 2.97 1.13 16.83
C PRO A 65 3.95 0.75 17.94
N ILE A 66 3.93 -0.51 18.38
CA ILE A 66 4.82 -1.01 19.45
C ILE A 66 6.27 -1.01 18.97
N LEU A 67 6.52 -1.62 17.81
CA LEU A 67 7.86 -1.65 17.22
C LEU A 67 8.33 -0.27 16.80
N GLY A 68 7.40 0.61 16.39
CA GLY A 68 7.69 2.01 16.11
C GLY A 68 8.22 2.74 17.35
N ALA A 69 7.55 2.60 18.50
CA ALA A 69 7.99 3.20 19.76
C ALA A 69 9.37 2.70 20.21
N ILE A 70 9.63 1.39 20.04
CA ILE A 70 10.95 0.80 20.32
C ILE A 70 12.01 1.36 19.38
N ALA A 71 11.68 1.49 18.08
CA ALA A 71 12.61 1.98 17.08
C ALA A 71 13.00 3.46 17.30
N ASP A 72 12.03 4.28 17.71
CA ASP A 72 12.30 5.69 18.00
C ASP A 72 13.26 5.85 19.20
N ARG A 73 13.09 5.05 20.25
CA ARG A 73 13.95 5.08 21.45
C ARG A 73 15.39 4.64 21.19
N GLY A 74 15.56 3.57 20.43
CA GLY A 74 16.87 2.94 20.21
C GLY A 74 17.59 3.39 18.94
N SER A 75 17.02 4.30 18.15
CA SER A 75 17.50 4.60 16.78
C SER A 75 17.60 3.31 15.93
N PHE A 76 16.52 2.52 15.92
CA PHE A 76 16.49 1.19 15.26
C PHE A 76 15.60 1.17 14.00
N LYS A 77 15.14 2.32 13.49
CA LYS A 77 14.27 2.38 12.29
C LYS A 77 14.89 1.63 11.11
N LYS A 78 16.13 1.95 10.78
CA LYS A 78 16.85 1.31 9.68
C LYS A 78 17.13 -0.18 9.94
N LYS A 79 17.44 -0.56 11.19
CA LYS A 79 17.66 -1.98 11.54
C LYS A 79 16.38 -2.79 11.40
N PHE A 80 15.25 -2.28 11.86
CA PHE A 80 13.96 -2.94 11.69
C PHE A 80 13.52 -2.97 10.21
N LEU A 81 13.74 -1.89 9.45
CA LEU A 81 13.51 -1.90 8.01
C LEU A 81 14.27 -3.04 7.34
N ILE A 82 15.57 -3.16 7.61
CA ILE A 82 16.43 -4.22 7.03
C ILE A 82 15.93 -5.60 7.45
N PHE A 83 15.58 -5.80 8.72
CA PHE A 83 15.07 -7.07 9.22
C PHE A 83 13.78 -7.50 8.51
N PHE A 84 12.79 -6.60 8.43
CA PHE A 84 11.52 -6.91 7.79
C PHE A 84 11.64 -7.04 6.26
N ALA A 85 12.48 -6.22 5.63
CA ALA A 85 12.76 -6.36 4.20
C ALA A 85 13.44 -7.71 3.91
N PHE A 86 14.42 -8.10 4.70
CA PHE A 86 15.08 -9.41 4.58
C PHE A 86 14.08 -10.56 4.76
N LEU A 87 13.20 -10.50 5.78
CA LEU A 87 12.14 -11.47 5.97
C LEU A 87 11.23 -11.54 4.73
N GLY A 88 10.76 -10.41 4.23
CA GLY A 88 9.92 -10.34 3.03
C GLY A 88 10.61 -10.92 1.80
N ILE A 89 11.87 -10.57 1.57
CA ILE A 89 12.69 -11.05 0.44
C ILE A 89 12.89 -12.56 0.50
N VAL A 90 13.33 -13.10 1.64
CA VAL A 90 13.59 -14.54 1.80
C VAL A 90 12.31 -15.37 1.63
N MET A 91 11.20 -14.91 2.22
CA MET A 91 9.92 -15.58 2.07
C MET A 91 9.40 -15.50 0.62
N THR A 92 9.54 -14.35 -0.04
CA THR A 92 9.17 -14.21 -1.47
C THR A 92 10.02 -15.13 -2.36
N LEU A 93 11.32 -15.20 -2.11
CA LEU A 93 12.21 -16.13 -2.80
C LEU A 93 11.75 -17.58 -2.62
N SER A 94 11.35 -17.94 -1.39
CA SER A 94 10.93 -19.30 -1.02
C SER A 94 9.67 -19.74 -1.77
N LEU A 95 8.77 -18.83 -2.17
CA LEU A 95 7.59 -19.15 -3.00
C LEU A 95 7.96 -19.85 -4.30
N GLY A 96 9.11 -19.50 -4.90
CA GLY A 96 9.58 -20.11 -6.15
C GLY A 96 9.92 -21.60 -6.03
N PHE A 97 10.11 -22.14 -4.83
CA PHE A 97 10.53 -23.52 -4.59
C PHE A 97 9.44 -24.43 -4.04
N ILE A 98 8.25 -23.90 -3.75
CA ILE A 98 7.15 -24.69 -3.16
C ILE A 98 6.55 -25.62 -4.24
N ALA A 99 6.38 -26.91 -3.87
CA ALA A 99 5.83 -27.92 -4.74
C ALA A 99 4.30 -27.76 -4.90
N GLN A 100 3.76 -28.37 -5.97
CA GLN A 100 2.32 -28.41 -6.23
C GLN A 100 1.56 -29.06 -5.07
N GLY A 101 0.37 -28.54 -4.77
CA GLY A 101 -0.51 -29.07 -3.71
C GLY A 101 -0.15 -28.64 -2.29
N MET A 102 0.99 -27.96 -2.07
CA MET A 102 1.46 -27.54 -0.74
C MET A 102 0.89 -26.18 -0.33
N TRP A 103 -0.44 -26.02 -0.38
CA TRP A 103 -1.11 -24.74 -0.15
C TRP A 103 -0.87 -24.17 1.25
N GLN A 104 -0.77 -25.01 2.30
CA GLN A 104 -0.52 -24.56 3.67
C GLN A 104 0.83 -23.87 3.78
N ILE A 105 1.86 -24.45 3.17
CA ILE A 105 3.21 -23.89 3.18
C ILE A 105 3.24 -22.61 2.34
N ALA A 106 2.61 -22.62 1.15
CA ALA A 106 2.53 -21.43 0.30
C ALA A 106 1.83 -20.27 1.02
N LEU A 107 0.71 -20.54 1.71
CA LEU A 107 -0.02 -19.56 2.48
C LEU A 107 0.80 -19.01 3.66
N LEU A 108 1.47 -19.89 4.42
CA LEU A 108 2.32 -19.51 5.54
C LEU A 108 3.47 -18.60 5.08
N VAL A 109 4.16 -19.00 4.02
CA VAL A 109 5.26 -18.21 3.43
C VAL A 109 4.76 -16.86 2.92
N TYR A 110 3.60 -16.82 2.29
CA TYR A 110 2.96 -15.58 1.84
C TYR A 110 2.59 -14.66 3.01
N ILE A 111 2.06 -15.19 4.11
CA ILE A 111 1.78 -14.41 5.33
C ILE A 111 3.06 -13.73 5.83
N PHE A 112 4.16 -14.48 5.96
CA PHE A 112 5.43 -13.90 6.39
C PHE A 112 6.05 -12.94 5.39
N SER A 113 5.90 -13.16 4.08
CA SER A 113 6.29 -12.19 3.04
C SER A 113 5.55 -10.87 3.22
N THR A 114 4.23 -10.94 3.45
CA THR A 114 3.34 -9.78 3.63
C THR A 114 3.65 -9.04 4.93
N ILE A 115 3.96 -9.76 6.00
CA ILE A 115 4.44 -9.17 7.27
C ILE A 115 5.78 -8.45 7.05
N GLY A 116 6.71 -9.08 6.32
CA GLY A 116 7.98 -8.48 5.95
C GLY A 116 7.82 -7.19 5.15
N PHE A 117 7.02 -7.23 4.09
CA PHE A 117 6.71 -6.06 3.26
C PHE A 117 6.06 -4.93 4.06
N SER A 118 5.03 -5.24 4.81
CA SER A 118 4.27 -4.23 5.56
C SER A 118 5.06 -3.68 6.75
N GLY A 119 5.81 -4.54 7.44
CA GLY A 119 6.68 -4.14 8.54
C GLY A 119 7.82 -3.22 8.07
N ALA A 120 8.43 -3.53 6.93
CA ALA A 120 9.47 -2.67 6.36
C ALA A 120 8.93 -1.30 5.97
N ASN A 121 7.70 -1.22 5.41
CA ASN A 121 7.09 0.05 5.01
C ASN A 121 6.85 1.01 6.18
N ILE A 122 6.55 0.51 7.39
CA ILE A 122 6.41 1.34 8.59
C ILE A 122 7.69 2.15 8.83
N PHE A 123 8.82 1.46 8.80
CA PHE A 123 10.12 2.10 9.07
C PHE A 123 10.62 2.89 7.86
N TYR A 124 10.31 2.48 6.65
CA TYR A 124 10.55 3.25 5.44
C TYR A 124 9.86 4.61 5.48
N ASP A 125 8.56 4.63 5.77
CA ASP A 125 7.80 5.86 5.90
C ASP A 125 8.33 6.75 7.05
N SER A 126 8.71 6.14 8.18
CA SER A 126 9.24 6.85 9.34
C SER A 126 10.62 7.50 9.11
N LEU A 127 11.33 7.12 8.06
CA LEU A 127 12.58 7.75 7.62
C LEU A 127 12.33 8.96 6.71
N LEU A 128 11.10 9.24 6.28
CA LEU A 128 10.78 10.39 5.42
C LEU A 128 11.25 11.73 6.02
N PRO A 129 11.05 12.03 7.33
CA PRO A 129 11.59 13.25 7.92
C PRO A 129 13.11 13.35 7.89
N ALA A 130 13.82 12.20 7.92
CA ALA A 130 15.28 12.17 7.87
C ALA A 130 15.88 12.48 6.49
N VAL A 131 15.09 12.32 5.41
CA VAL A 131 15.52 12.50 4.02
C VAL A 131 14.84 13.67 3.32
N SER A 132 13.99 14.42 4.02
CA SER A 132 13.26 15.58 3.51
C SER A 132 13.19 16.69 4.57
N ASP A 133 12.91 17.91 4.13
CA ASP A 133 12.61 19.07 4.97
C ASP A 133 11.16 19.56 4.69
N GLU A 134 10.71 20.56 5.44
CA GLU A 134 9.36 21.13 5.31
C GLU A 134 9.03 21.58 3.87
N LYS A 135 10.04 22.00 3.09
CA LYS A 135 9.85 22.49 1.72
C LYS A 135 9.87 21.38 0.68
N SER A 136 10.53 20.27 0.96
CA SER A 136 10.77 19.18 0.02
C SER A 136 9.96 17.91 0.31
N VAL A 137 9.34 17.77 1.49
CA VAL A 137 8.67 16.54 1.92
C VAL A 137 7.59 16.07 0.93
N ASP A 138 6.81 16.97 0.34
CA ASP A 138 5.80 16.62 -0.66
C ASP A 138 6.44 16.00 -1.90
N GLN A 139 7.56 16.59 -2.36
CA GLN A 139 8.29 16.13 -3.54
C GLN A 139 8.98 14.79 -3.28
N VAL A 140 9.59 14.63 -2.11
CA VAL A 140 10.28 13.39 -1.72
C VAL A 140 9.28 12.26 -1.57
N SER A 141 8.14 12.51 -0.90
CA SER A 141 7.05 11.53 -0.79
C SER A 141 6.52 11.10 -2.16
N ALA A 142 6.27 12.07 -3.06
CA ALA A 142 5.80 11.77 -4.41
C ALA A 142 6.84 11.05 -5.26
N LEU A 143 8.14 11.38 -5.10
CA LEU A 143 9.21 10.67 -5.80
C LEU A 143 9.24 9.20 -5.41
N GLY A 144 9.07 8.87 -4.12
CA GLY A 144 8.96 7.48 -3.66
C GLY A 144 7.81 6.76 -4.36
N PHE A 145 6.58 7.25 -4.22
CA PHE A 145 5.41 6.62 -4.87
C PHE A 145 5.56 6.52 -6.39
N SER A 146 6.03 7.59 -7.05
CA SER A 146 6.24 7.60 -8.50
C SER A 146 7.23 6.51 -8.93
N LEU A 147 8.39 6.42 -8.27
CA LEU A 147 9.37 5.35 -8.54
C LEU A 147 8.80 3.97 -8.20
N GLY A 148 8.00 3.84 -7.15
CA GLY A 148 7.29 2.61 -6.82
C GLY A 148 6.40 2.12 -7.94
N TYR A 149 5.55 2.99 -8.49
CA TYR A 149 4.71 2.66 -9.64
C TYR A 149 5.52 2.24 -10.86
N LEU A 150 6.61 2.94 -11.16
CA LEU A 150 7.44 2.61 -12.30
C LEU A 150 8.18 1.28 -12.10
N GLY A 151 8.80 1.08 -10.93
CA GLY A 151 9.54 -0.14 -10.62
C GLY A 151 8.65 -1.39 -10.59
N GLY A 152 7.51 -1.30 -9.89
CA GLY A 152 6.50 -2.35 -9.88
C GLY A 152 5.91 -2.61 -11.27
N GLY A 153 5.62 -1.54 -12.03
CA GLY A 153 5.11 -1.61 -13.39
C GLY A 153 6.07 -2.30 -14.37
N ILE A 154 7.36 -1.96 -14.33
CA ILE A 154 8.37 -2.60 -15.20
C ILE A 154 8.49 -4.09 -14.89
N LEU A 155 8.60 -4.46 -13.62
CA LEU A 155 8.82 -5.86 -13.28
C LEU A 155 7.59 -6.71 -13.55
N ILE A 156 6.36 -6.22 -13.30
CA ILE A 156 5.15 -6.99 -13.62
C ILE A 156 5.00 -7.19 -15.13
N ILE A 157 5.39 -6.22 -15.97
CA ILE A 157 5.40 -6.38 -17.43
C ILE A 157 6.38 -7.50 -17.84
N ILE A 158 7.61 -7.46 -17.32
CA ILE A 158 8.62 -8.48 -17.60
C ILE A 158 8.11 -9.86 -17.21
N ASN A 159 7.55 -9.98 -16.01
CA ASN A 159 7.03 -11.24 -15.51
C ASN A 159 5.79 -11.72 -16.27
N PHE A 160 4.91 -10.82 -16.68
CA PHE A 160 3.77 -11.16 -17.54
C PHE A 160 4.22 -11.70 -18.91
N LEU A 161 5.20 -11.05 -19.54
CA LEU A 161 5.80 -11.54 -20.80
C LEU A 161 6.48 -12.90 -20.60
N MET A 162 7.16 -13.10 -19.50
CA MET A 162 7.82 -14.37 -19.16
C MET A 162 6.82 -15.51 -18.99
N ILE A 163 5.65 -15.25 -18.41
CA ILE A 163 4.57 -16.23 -18.24
C ILE A 163 3.83 -16.49 -19.56
N SER A 164 3.60 -15.42 -20.37
CA SER A 164 2.90 -15.53 -21.65
C SER A 164 3.74 -16.20 -22.75
N TYR A 165 5.06 -16.03 -22.70
CA TYR A 165 5.99 -16.53 -23.72
C TYR A 165 7.20 -17.22 -23.06
N PRO A 166 7.00 -18.32 -22.28
CA PRO A 166 8.07 -18.93 -21.48
C PRO A 166 9.26 -19.38 -22.32
N ALA A 167 9.03 -19.95 -23.49
CA ALA A 167 10.09 -20.42 -24.39
C ALA A 167 11.06 -19.31 -24.82
N THR A 168 10.59 -18.07 -24.97
CA THR A 168 11.42 -16.92 -25.31
C THR A 168 12.44 -16.60 -24.22
N PHE A 169 12.12 -16.93 -22.96
CA PHE A 169 12.99 -16.76 -21.80
C PHE A 169 13.76 -18.03 -21.41
N GLY A 170 13.71 -19.08 -22.25
CA GLY A 170 14.37 -20.36 -21.97
C GLY A 170 13.69 -21.18 -20.88
N LEU A 171 12.40 -20.94 -20.63
CA LEU A 171 11.60 -21.62 -19.61
C LEU A 171 10.71 -22.68 -20.26
N ILE A 172 10.39 -23.73 -19.47
CA ILE A 172 9.65 -24.90 -19.97
C ILE A 172 8.17 -24.56 -20.18
N ASP A 173 7.56 -23.89 -19.19
CA ASP A 173 6.12 -23.62 -19.16
C ASP A 173 5.78 -22.39 -18.29
N ALA A 174 4.50 -22.03 -18.27
CA ALA A 174 3.99 -20.91 -17.48
C ALA A 174 4.11 -21.13 -15.95
N VAL A 175 4.11 -22.41 -15.49
CA VAL A 175 4.28 -22.74 -14.06
C VAL A 175 5.70 -22.39 -13.63
N GLN A 176 6.69 -22.82 -14.40
CA GLN A 176 8.09 -22.46 -14.14
C GLN A 176 8.28 -20.94 -14.22
N ALA A 177 7.71 -20.27 -15.23
CA ALA A 177 7.77 -18.82 -15.37
C ALA A 177 7.18 -18.09 -14.17
N THR A 178 6.06 -18.55 -13.63
CA THR A 178 5.46 -17.96 -12.42
C THR A 178 6.37 -18.13 -11.18
N LYS A 179 6.99 -19.29 -11.01
CA LYS A 179 7.98 -19.50 -9.94
C LYS A 179 9.18 -18.57 -10.07
N TYR A 180 9.71 -18.41 -11.28
CA TYR A 180 10.81 -17.47 -11.56
C TYR A 180 10.38 -16.01 -11.39
N SER A 181 9.10 -15.68 -11.55
CA SER A 181 8.58 -14.34 -11.24
C SER A 181 8.73 -14.01 -9.76
N PHE A 182 8.43 -14.94 -8.84
CA PHE A 182 8.65 -14.72 -7.40
C PHE A 182 10.15 -14.56 -7.08
N ILE A 183 11.01 -15.36 -7.70
CA ILE A 183 12.46 -15.24 -7.55
C ILE A 183 12.94 -13.87 -8.06
N SER A 184 12.46 -13.43 -9.22
CA SER A 184 12.84 -12.13 -9.80
C SER A 184 12.45 -10.95 -8.91
N VAL A 185 11.27 -11.02 -8.25
CA VAL A 185 10.84 -10.02 -7.27
C VAL A 185 11.78 -9.97 -6.07
N ALA A 186 12.20 -11.12 -5.55
CA ALA A 186 13.13 -11.18 -4.43
C ALA A 186 14.51 -10.57 -4.79
N ILE A 187 15.02 -10.89 -5.98
CA ILE A 187 16.27 -10.31 -6.48
C ILE A 187 16.13 -8.80 -6.69
N TRP A 188 15.05 -8.34 -7.33
CA TRP A 188 14.74 -6.94 -7.58
C TRP A 188 14.69 -6.16 -6.27
N TRP A 189 13.94 -6.65 -5.31
CA TRP A 189 13.79 -6.04 -4.00
C TRP A 189 15.14 -5.96 -3.27
N THR A 190 15.93 -7.02 -3.31
CA THR A 190 17.28 -7.02 -2.72
C THR A 190 18.17 -5.95 -3.35
N VAL A 191 18.32 -5.97 -4.67
CA VAL A 191 19.28 -5.09 -5.39
C VAL A 191 18.93 -3.63 -5.19
N PHE A 192 17.67 -3.26 -5.36
CA PHE A 192 17.25 -1.86 -5.28
C PHE A 192 17.02 -1.35 -3.83
N SER A 193 17.09 -2.24 -2.82
CA SER A 193 17.16 -1.84 -1.40
C SER A 193 18.57 -1.43 -0.96
N LEU A 194 19.62 -1.88 -1.66
CA LEU A 194 21.02 -1.59 -1.28
C LEU A 194 21.31 -0.10 -1.17
N PRO A 195 20.85 0.79 -2.07
CA PRO A 195 21.12 2.22 -1.93
C PRO A 195 20.58 2.80 -0.61
N LEU A 196 19.38 2.41 -0.17
CA LEU A 196 18.85 2.87 1.12
C LEU A 196 19.74 2.37 2.26
N ILE A 197 20.13 1.10 2.24
CA ILE A 197 20.94 0.48 3.28
C ILE A 197 22.31 1.18 3.38
N LEU A 198 22.91 1.57 2.25
CA LEU A 198 24.26 2.12 2.22
C LEU A 198 24.30 3.62 2.47
N PHE A 199 23.28 4.39 2.02
CA PHE A 199 23.41 5.85 1.91
C PHE A 199 22.38 6.64 2.73
N VAL A 200 21.31 6.00 3.24
CA VAL A 200 20.37 6.68 4.13
C VAL A 200 20.88 6.53 5.57
N GLU A 201 21.10 7.66 6.20
CA GLU A 201 21.49 7.73 7.60
C GLU A 201 20.24 7.91 8.49
N GLU A 202 20.19 7.17 9.58
CA GLU A 202 19.20 7.37 10.61
C GLU A 202 19.68 8.40 11.62
N PRO A 203 18.90 9.45 11.94
CA PRO A 203 19.25 10.39 12.99
C PRO A 203 19.48 9.67 14.32
N GLN A 204 20.66 9.90 14.90
CA GLN A 204 21.02 9.29 16.19
C GLN A 204 20.41 10.12 17.32
N HIS A 205 19.69 9.49 18.24
CA HIS A 205 19.33 10.13 19.50
C HIS A 205 20.53 10.16 20.43
N HIS A 206 20.72 11.28 21.15
CA HIS A 206 21.88 11.51 22.05
C HIS A 206 22.01 10.47 23.17
N ASN A 207 20.92 9.83 23.57
CA ASN A 207 20.91 8.77 24.57
C ASN A 207 20.50 7.45 23.88
N GLN A 208 21.47 6.71 23.38
CA GLN A 208 21.22 5.34 22.90
C GLN A 208 20.92 4.44 24.09
N GLU A 209 19.65 4.08 24.25
CA GLU A 209 19.23 3.09 25.23
C GLU A 209 19.67 1.69 24.79
N SER A 210 19.92 0.79 25.75
CA SER A 210 20.12 -0.62 25.45
C SER A 210 18.86 -1.20 24.81
N ILE A 211 18.98 -2.32 24.07
CA ILE A 211 17.84 -2.98 23.43
C ILE A 211 16.77 -3.33 24.50
N SER A 212 17.18 -3.83 25.67
CA SER A 212 16.26 -4.19 26.75
C SER A 212 15.51 -2.97 27.29
N ASP A 213 16.23 -1.84 27.49
CA ASP A 213 15.63 -0.62 27.99
C ASP A 213 14.73 0.02 26.93
N SER A 214 15.12 -0.02 25.65
CA SER A 214 14.31 0.45 24.51
C SER A 214 13.00 -0.32 24.40
N ILE A 215 12.98 -1.64 24.63
CA ILE A 215 11.76 -2.46 24.65
C ILE A 215 10.86 -2.01 25.82
N LYS A 216 11.40 -1.95 27.04
CA LYS A 216 10.64 -1.57 28.23
C LYS A 216 10.07 -0.18 28.12
N ASN A 217 10.93 0.78 27.77
CA ASN A 217 10.56 2.19 27.67
C ASN A 217 9.67 2.47 26.46
N GLY A 218 9.87 1.73 25.34
CA GLY A 218 9.01 1.79 24.16
C GLY A 218 7.57 1.34 24.47
N LEU A 219 7.38 0.28 25.24
CA LEU A 219 6.05 -0.16 25.67
C LEU A 219 5.36 0.88 26.59
N ILE A 220 6.13 1.52 27.49
CA ILE A 220 5.61 2.60 28.34
C ILE A 220 5.24 3.81 27.47
N GLN A 221 6.10 4.17 26.52
CA GLN A 221 5.87 5.25 25.57
C GLN A 221 4.63 4.99 24.72
N PHE A 222 4.48 3.80 24.16
CA PHE A 222 3.29 3.41 23.38
C PHE A 222 2.00 3.67 24.17
N LYS A 223 1.95 3.24 25.43
CA LYS A 223 0.79 3.51 26.31
C LYS A 223 0.56 5.00 26.53
N SER A 224 1.62 5.77 26.72
CA SER A 224 1.55 7.24 26.87
C SER A 224 1.06 7.88 25.58
N THR A 225 1.65 7.56 24.44
CA THR A 225 1.30 8.14 23.13
C THR A 225 -0.13 7.81 22.72
N PHE A 226 -0.63 6.60 23.03
CA PHE A 226 -2.04 6.28 22.82
C PHE A 226 -2.98 7.20 23.61
N ASN A 227 -2.60 7.57 24.82
CA ASN A 227 -3.33 8.55 25.61
C ASN A 227 -3.13 9.99 25.10
N ASP A 228 -1.95 10.30 24.57
CA ASP A 228 -1.63 11.63 24.02
C ASP A 228 -2.26 11.83 22.64
N LEU A 229 -2.46 10.78 21.83
CA LEU A 229 -3.25 10.84 20.58
C LEU A 229 -4.66 11.41 20.83
N LYS A 230 -5.27 11.12 21.98
CA LYS A 230 -6.55 11.74 22.37
C LYS A 230 -6.43 13.26 22.60
N LYS A 231 -5.23 13.75 22.96
CA LYS A 231 -4.94 15.17 23.16
C LYS A 231 -4.49 15.84 21.85
N LEU A 232 -3.83 15.08 20.96
CA LEU A 232 -3.42 15.52 19.63
C LEU A 232 -4.60 15.45 18.64
N LYS A 233 -5.62 16.29 18.88
CA LYS A 233 -6.89 16.28 18.14
C LYS A 233 -6.69 16.38 16.63
N VAL A 234 -5.72 17.18 16.17
CA VAL A 234 -5.43 17.35 14.73
C VAL A 234 -4.96 16.03 14.12
N VAL A 235 -4.01 15.35 14.76
CA VAL A 235 -3.48 14.04 14.28
C VAL A 235 -4.57 12.98 14.30
N ALA A 236 -5.34 12.87 15.39
CA ALA A 236 -6.44 11.91 15.50
C ALA A 236 -7.52 12.15 14.44
N THR A 237 -7.90 13.42 14.21
CA THR A 237 -8.88 13.80 13.19
C THR A 237 -8.36 13.49 11.79
N PHE A 238 -7.09 13.77 11.51
CA PHE A 238 -6.46 13.41 10.24
C PHE A 238 -6.44 11.89 10.04
N LEU A 239 -6.01 11.13 11.03
CA LEU A 239 -5.95 9.66 10.95
C LEU A 239 -7.33 9.05 10.71
N LEU A 240 -8.39 9.58 11.32
CA LEU A 240 -9.76 9.12 11.08
C LEU A 240 -10.25 9.46 9.66
N ALA A 241 -9.96 10.66 9.18
CA ALA A 241 -10.26 11.07 7.82
C ALA A 241 -9.49 10.21 6.80
N TYR A 242 -8.18 10.06 7.04
CA TYR A 242 -7.29 9.22 6.23
C TYR A 242 -7.78 7.79 6.15
N TRP A 243 -8.12 7.18 7.28
CA TRP A 243 -8.64 5.83 7.31
C TRP A 243 -9.84 5.65 6.37
N LEU A 244 -10.80 6.56 6.41
CA LEU A 244 -12.00 6.46 5.57
C LEU A 244 -11.67 6.61 4.08
N TYR A 245 -11.01 7.70 3.68
CA TYR A 245 -10.80 7.90 2.24
C TYR A 245 -9.74 6.96 1.65
N ILE A 246 -8.74 6.50 2.42
CA ILE A 246 -7.76 5.54 1.93
C ILE A 246 -8.36 4.13 1.81
N ASP A 247 -9.31 3.76 2.68
CA ASP A 247 -10.11 2.55 2.53
C ASP A 247 -10.90 2.57 1.22
N GLY A 248 -11.51 3.71 0.89
CA GLY A 248 -12.14 3.90 -0.41
C GLY A 248 -11.15 3.73 -1.58
N VAL A 249 -9.97 4.35 -1.51
CA VAL A 249 -8.90 4.22 -2.52
C VAL A 249 -8.48 2.77 -2.69
N ASP A 250 -8.12 2.10 -1.60
CA ASP A 250 -7.65 0.70 -1.62
C ASP A 250 -8.75 -0.25 -2.12
N THR A 251 -10.01 0.01 -1.74
CA THR A 251 -11.15 -0.79 -2.19
C THR A 251 -11.36 -0.66 -3.70
N VAL A 252 -11.37 0.56 -4.24
CA VAL A 252 -11.49 0.77 -5.68
C VAL A 252 -10.40 0.01 -6.43
N VAL A 253 -9.14 0.13 -6.00
CA VAL A 253 -8.00 -0.54 -6.66
C VAL A 253 -8.09 -2.06 -6.57
N ARG A 254 -8.44 -2.61 -5.41
CA ARG A 254 -8.50 -4.07 -5.19
C ARG A 254 -9.70 -4.71 -5.86
N MET A 255 -10.84 -4.02 -5.84
CA MET A 255 -12.10 -4.55 -6.37
C MET A 255 -12.29 -4.26 -7.86
N ALA A 256 -11.48 -3.38 -8.47
CA ALA A 256 -11.57 -3.02 -9.89
C ALA A 256 -11.49 -4.24 -10.81
N ALA A 257 -10.54 -5.15 -10.55
CA ALA A 257 -10.38 -6.37 -11.35
C ALA A 257 -11.57 -7.31 -11.21
N ASN A 258 -12.06 -7.51 -9.97
CA ASN A 258 -13.23 -8.35 -9.72
C ASN A 258 -14.50 -7.74 -10.35
N PHE A 259 -14.68 -6.43 -10.22
CA PHE A 259 -15.79 -5.71 -10.86
C PHE A 259 -15.75 -5.84 -12.40
N ALA A 260 -14.58 -5.65 -13.01
CA ALA A 260 -14.38 -5.82 -14.45
C ALA A 260 -14.68 -7.26 -14.90
N PHE A 261 -14.30 -8.25 -14.08
CA PHE A 261 -14.62 -9.66 -14.35
C PHE A 261 -16.13 -9.92 -14.30
N THR A 262 -16.85 -9.32 -13.34
CA THR A 262 -18.32 -9.40 -13.26
C THR A 262 -19.01 -8.77 -14.47
N LEU A 263 -18.39 -7.74 -15.10
CA LEU A 263 -18.86 -7.16 -16.36
C LEU A 263 -18.55 -8.03 -17.61
N GLY A 264 -17.88 -9.17 -17.44
CA GLY A 264 -17.55 -10.12 -18.52
C GLY A 264 -16.30 -9.75 -19.31
N PHE A 265 -15.42 -8.88 -18.81
CA PHE A 265 -14.16 -8.55 -19.48
C PHE A 265 -13.15 -9.68 -19.31
N ASP A 266 -12.34 -9.92 -20.35
CA ASP A 266 -11.33 -10.97 -20.33
C ASP A 266 -10.15 -10.62 -19.41
N GLN A 267 -9.48 -11.67 -18.91
CA GLN A 267 -8.38 -11.54 -17.95
C GLN A 267 -7.18 -10.75 -18.53
N ALA A 268 -6.88 -10.88 -19.81
CA ALA A 268 -5.75 -10.17 -20.41
C ALA A 268 -6.01 -8.66 -20.46
N ALA A 269 -7.25 -8.25 -20.77
CA ALA A 269 -7.64 -6.84 -20.75
C ALA A 269 -7.59 -6.26 -19.33
N ILE A 270 -8.02 -7.01 -18.31
CA ILE A 270 -7.95 -6.59 -16.90
C ILE A 270 -6.48 -6.42 -16.48
N MET A 271 -5.61 -7.39 -16.79
CA MET A 271 -4.18 -7.29 -16.50
C MET A 271 -3.51 -6.12 -17.22
N GLY A 272 -3.88 -5.90 -18.50
CA GLY A 272 -3.43 -4.74 -19.26
C GLY A 272 -3.80 -3.41 -18.61
N ALA A 273 -5.01 -3.30 -18.05
CA ALA A 273 -5.45 -2.11 -17.34
C ALA A 273 -4.66 -1.88 -16.02
N LEU A 274 -4.32 -2.94 -15.29
CA LEU A 274 -3.48 -2.83 -14.09
C LEU A 274 -2.08 -2.29 -14.43
N VAL A 275 -1.46 -2.78 -15.50
CA VAL A 275 -0.19 -2.25 -16.01
C VAL A 275 -0.34 -0.79 -16.45
N PHE A 276 -1.42 -0.47 -17.15
CA PHE A 276 -1.71 0.89 -17.61
C PHE A 276 -1.84 1.88 -16.45
N ILE A 277 -2.54 1.49 -15.36
CA ILE A 277 -2.63 2.29 -14.12
C ILE A 277 -1.23 2.63 -13.59
N GLN A 278 -0.31 1.66 -13.52
CA GLN A 278 1.04 1.87 -13.00
C GLN A 278 1.83 2.90 -13.81
N LEU A 279 1.76 2.81 -15.14
CA LEU A 279 2.45 3.73 -16.04
C LEU A 279 1.90 5.15 -15.94
N ILE A 280 0.58 5.30 -15.90
CA ILE A 280 -0.07 6.60 -15.71
C ILE A 280 0.25 7.17 -14.33
N ALA A 281 0.16 6.35 -13.27
CA ALA A 281 0.42 6.79 -11.91
C ALA A 281 1.85 7.32 -11.72
N PHE A 282 2.85 6.73 -12.40
CA PHE A 282 4.21 7.24 -12.39
C PHE A 282 4.29 8.72 -12.82
N VAL A 283 3.76 9.05 -13.98
CA VAL A 283 3.82 10.41 -14.53
C VAL A 283 2.87 11.35 -13.77
N ALA A 284 1.65 10.87 -13.50
CA ALA A 284 0.61 11.64 -12.87
C ALA A 284 0.97 12.04 -11.43
N THR A 285 1.63 11.18 -10.65
CA THR A 285 2.06 11.52 -9.28
C THR A 285 3.00 12.72 -9.27
N LEU A 286 3.96 12.78 -10.20
CA LEU A 286 4.88 13.91 -10.31
C LEU A 286 4.18 15.20 -10.78
N ALA A 287 3.22 15.08 -11.70
CA ALA A 287 2.42 16.21 -12.15
C ALA A 287 1.49 16.73 -11.03
N TYR A 288 0.91 15.82 -10.27
CA TYR A 288 0.01 16.12 -9.16
C TYR A 288 0.67 16.96 -8.07
N ILE A 289 1.92 16.65 -7.72
CA ILE A 289 2.68 17.44 -6.75
C ILE A 289 3.00 18.85 -7.28
N LYS A 290 3.25 18.99 -8.58
CA LYS A 290 3.39 20.33 -9.17
C LYS A 290 2.10 21.11 -9.05
N LEU A 291 0.96 20.48 -9.33
CA LEU A 291 -0.35 21.09 -9.19
C LEU A 291 -0.65 21.47 -7.74
N SER A 292 -0.32 20.60 -6.77
CA SER A 292 -0.58 20.87 -5.35
C SER A 292 0.17 22.09 -4.81
N LYS A 293 1.31 22.47 -5.41
CA LYS A 293 2.01 23.72 -5.06
C LYS A 293 1.22 24.99 -5.39
N PHE A 294 0.36 24.94 -6.42
CA PHE A 294 -0.48 26.06 -6.80
C PHE A 294 -1.79 26.09 -6.01
N ILE A 295 -2.41 24.93 -5.77
CA ILE A 295 -3.72 24.85 -5.10
C ILE A 295 -3.60 24.67 -3.58
N GLY A 296 -2.41 24.34 -3.07
CA GLY A 296 -2.13 24.04 -1.66
C GLY A 296 -2.34 22.57 -1.30
N LEU A 297 -1.66 22.12 -0.26
CA LEU A 297 -1.64 20.71 0.21
C LEU A 297 -3.04 20.18 0.54
N LYS A 298 -3.83 20.93 1.31
CA LYS A 298 -5.20 20.56 1.69
C LYS A 298 -6.11 20.38 0.49
N ASN A 299 -6.08 21.34 -0.44
CA ASN A 299 -6.85 21.28 -1.69
C ASN A 299 -6.36 20.16 -2.62
N GLY A 300 -5.06 19.83 -2.59
CA GLY A 300 -4.52 18.69 -3.30
C GLY A 300 -5.16 17.38 -2.83
N ILE A 301 -5.28 17.15 -1.52
CA ILE A 301 -5.95 15.95 -0.99
C ILE A 301 -7.45 15.96 -1.38
N TYR A 302 -8.14 17.10 -1.29
CA TYR A 302 -9.53 17.21 -1.74
C TYR A 302 -9.71 16.91 -3.23
N LEU A 303 -8.78 17.35 -4.07
CA LEU A 303 -8.78 17.00 -5.49
C LEU A 303 -8.70 15.48 -5.70
N GLY A 304 -7.89 14.78 -4.88
CA GLY A 304 -7.84 13.32 -4.89
C GLY A 304 -9.16 12.68 -4.47
N ILE A 305 -9.76 13.15 -3.38
CA ILE A 305 -11.07 12.68 -2.91
C ILE A 305 -12.15 12.90 -3.99
N ALA A 306 -12.21 14.09 -4.57
CA ALA A 306 -13.15 14.41 -5.65
C ALA A 306 -12.88 13.54 -6.90
N GLY A 307 -11.62 13.32 -7.25
CA GLY A 307 -11.23 12.43 -8.34
C GLY A 307 -11.74 11.01 -8.15
N TYR A 308 -11.64 10.47 -6.94
CA TYR A 308 -12.18 9.13 -6.65
C TYR A 308 -13.71 9.07 -6.67
N LEU A 309 -14.40 10.13 -6.26
CA LEU A 309 -15.86 10.22 -6.45
C LEU A 309 -16.23 10.17 -7.94
N VAL A 310 -15.48 10.87 -8.80
CA VAL A 310 -15.65 10.79 -10.26
C VAL A 310 -15.33 9.40 -10.80
N ILE A 311 -14.27 8.75 -10.30
CA ILE A 311 -13.88 7.38 -10.68
C ILE A 311 -15.01 6.39 -10.38
N ILE A 312 -15.59 6.45 -9.17
CA ILE A 312 -16.69 5.56 -8.77
C ILE A 312 -17.93 5.82 -9.63
N PHE A 313 -18.26 7.09 -9.87
CA PHE A 313 -19.36 7.47 -10.73
C PHE A 313 -19.16 6.99 -12.17
N ALA A 314 -17.97 7.18 -12.75
CA ALA A 314 -17.64 6.66 -14.08
C ALA A 314 -17.66 5.11 -14.12
N GLY A 315 -17.21 4.46 -13.03
CA GLY A 315 -17.26 3.02 -12.88
C GLY A 315 -18.68 2.44 -12.94
N TYR A 316 -19.66 3.15 -12.36
CA TYR A 316 -21.07 2.75 -12.44
C TYR A 316 -21.59 2.65 -13.90
N PHE A 317 -21.13 3.53 -14.79
CA PHE A 317 -21.51 3.54 -16.21
C PHE A 317 -20.58 2.73 -17.11
N THR A 318 -19.69 1.93 -16.54
CA THR A 318 -18.77 1.08 -17.32
C THR A 318 -19.56 -0.06 -17.98
N GLU A 319 -19.54 -0.11 -19.33
CA GLU A 319 -20.19 -1.12 -20.15
C GLU A 319 -19.23 -1.77 -21.16
N THR A 320 -18.17 -1.06 -21.53
CA THR A 320 -17.20 -1.52 -22.51
C THR A 320 -15.81 -1.52 -21.95
N ILE A 321 -14.91 -2.29 -22.56
CA ILE A 321 -13.50 -2.30 -22.19
C ILE A 321 -12.86 -0.91 -22.31
N THR A 322 -13.31 -0.09 -23.26
CA THR A 322 -12.86 1.30 -23.41
C THR A 322 -13.24 2.14 -22.19
N HIS A 323 -14.49 2.02 -21.68
CA HIS A 323 -14.91 2.70 -20.45
C HIS A 323 -14.05 2.25 -19.26
N PHE A 324 -13.73 0.95 -19.17
CA PHE A 324 -12.87 0.43 -18.11
C PHE A 324 -11.45 1.03 -18.16
N TYR A 325 -10.87 1.18 -19.36
CA TYR A 325 -9.56 1.83 -19.51
C TYR A 325 -9.60 3.34 -19.18
N ILE A 326 -10.74 4.01 -19.42
CA ILE A 326 -10.93 5.41 -18.96
C ILE A 326 -10.93 5.47 -17.43
N VAL A 327 -11.63 4.55 -16.76
CA VAL A 327 -11.62 4.45 -15.29
C VAL A 327 -10.21 4.14 -14.79
N ALA A 328 -9.50 3.21 -15.42
CA ALA A 328 -8.10 2.88 -15.10
C ALA A 328 -7.17 4.10 -15.27
N PHE A 329 -7.35 4.89 -16.33
CA PHE A 329 -6.63 6.15 -16.54
C PHE A 329 -6.86 7.13 -15.38
N LEU A 330 -8.12 7.33 -14.98
CA LEU A 330 -8.47 8.22 -13.86
C LEU A 330 -7.87 7.71 -12.54
N ILE A 331 -7.92 6.40 -12.25
CA ILE A 331 -7.25 5.81 -11.08
C ILE A 331 -5.77 6.17 -11.09
N GLY A 332 -5.08 5.93 -12.21
CA GLY A 332 -3.67 6.29 -12.35
C GLY A 332 -3.40 7.79 -12.10
N CYS A 333 -4.29 8.68 -12.54
CA CYS A 333 -4.15 10.13 -12.34
C CYS A 333 -4.21 10.56 -10.87
N PHE A 334 -5.02 9.92 -10.04
CA PHE A 334 -5.29 10.41 -8.69
C PHE A 334 -4.63 9.58 -7.58
N GLN A 335 -4.38 8.28 -7.80
CA GLN A 335 -3.92 7.36 -6.78
C GLN A 335 -2.62 7.80 -6.10
N GLY A 336 -1.57 8.07 -6.89
CA GLY A 336 -0.27 8.46 -6.35
C GLY A 336 -0.28 9.84 -5.68
N GLY A 337 -1.10 10.76 -6.21
CA GLY A 337 -1.27 12.10 -5.67
C GLY A 337 -1.87 12.09 -4.26
N ILE A 338 -3.01 11.45 -4.08
CA ILE A 338 -3.68 11.40 -2.78
C ILE A 338 -2.85 10.65 -1.72
N GLN A 339 -2.19 9.54 -2.10
CA GLN A 339 -1.34 8.78 -1.20
C GLN A 339 -0.10 9.57 -0.78
N SER A 340 0.60 10.17 -1.74
CA SER A 340 1.85 10.91 -1.46
C SER A 340 1.63 12.18 -0.63
N LEU A 341 0.55 12.94 -0.92
CA LEU A 341 0.20 14.12 -0.14
C LEU A 341 -0.28 13.78 1.26
N SER A 342 -1.04 12.69 1.42
CA SER A 342 -1.47 12.21 2.75
C SER A 342 -0.27 11.82 3.62
N ARG A 343 0.70 11.08 3.06
CA ARG A 343 1.94 10.72 3.76
C ARG A 343 2.77 11.95 4.11
N SER A 344 2.87 12.90 3.20
CA SER A 344 3.58 14.15 3.42
C SER A 344 2.91 15.03 4.49
N LEU A 345 1.58 15.18 4.43
CA LEU A 345 0.83 15.90 5.46
C LEU A 345 1.04 15.27 6.84
N TYR A 346 0.95 13.95 6.91
CA TYR A 346 1.15 13.25 8.17
C TYR A 346 2.53 13.51 8.75
N SER A 347 3.58 13.47 7.91
CA SER A 347 4.95 13.80 8.31
C SER A 347 5.11 15.19 8.93
N ARG A 348 4.28 16.16 8.53
CA ARG A 348 4.34 17.55 9.03
C ARG A 348 3.67 17.74 10.39
N ILE A 349 2.65 16.94 10.68
CA ILE A 349 1.82 17.11 11.89
C ILE A 349 2.19 16.17 13.04
N ILE A 350 3.21 15.33 12.86
CA ILE A 350 3.71 14.39 13.88
C ILE A 350 5.08 14.85 14.42
N PRO A 351 5.40 14.55 15.71
CA PRO A 351 6.72 14.79 16.24
C PRO A 351 7.80 13.96 15.54
N GLU A 352 8.90 14.59 15.13
CA GLU A 352 9.97 13.93 14.38
C GLU A 352 10.68 12.84 15.21
N ASN A 353 10.83 13.08 16.53
CA ASN A 353 11.44 12.15 17.49
C ASN A 353 10.59 10.90 17.77
N LYS A 354 9.31 10.89 17.37
CA LYS A 354 8.37 9.77 17.50
C LYS A 354 7.84 9.28 16.16
N ALA A 355 8.53 9.58 15.06
CA ALA A 355 8.04 9.32 13.72
C ALA A 355 7.71 7.83 13.47
N ALA A 356 8.52 6.87 13.95
CA ALA A 356 8.25 5.46 13.72
C ALA A 356 7.00 4.97 14.47
N GLU A 357 6.76 5.45 15.69
CA GLU A 357 5.55 5.14 16.46
C GLU A 357 4.30 5.67 15.76
N PHE A 358 4.32 6.94 15.33
CA PHE A 358 3.20 7.57 14.63
C PHE A 358 2.95 6.92 13.25
N TYR A 359 3.98 6.62 12.48
CA TYR A 359 3.83 5.86 11.23
C TYR A 359 3.37 4.41 11.49
N GLY A 360 3.67 3.85 12.65
CA GLY A 360 3.05 2.61 13.14
C GLY A 360 1.52 2.73 13.21
N PHE A 361 0.98 3.79 13.81
CA PHE A 361 -0.47 4.06 13.83
C PHE A 361 -1.04 4.31 12.42
N TYR A 362 -0.34 5.08 11.58
CA TYR A 362 -0.74 5.35 10.21
C TYR A 362 -0.88 4.06 9.39
N ASN A 363 0.13 3.20 9.44
CA ASN A 363 0.13 1.92 8.74
C ASN A 363 -0.87 0.93 9.36
N MET A 364 -1.05 0.93 10.68
CA MET A 364 -2.09 0.15 11.35
C MET A 364 -3.48 0.49 10.78
N LEU A 365 -3.82 1.77 10.71
CA LEU A 365 -5.10 2.22 10.16
C LEU A 365 -5.24 1.89 8.68
N GLY A 366 -4.17 2.03 7.88
CA GLY A 366 -4.15 1.60 6.49
C GLY A 366 -4.40 0.09 6.31
N LYS A 367 -4.01 -0.76 7.26
CA LYS A 367 -4.32 -2.20 7.22
C LYS A 367 -5.77 -2.50 7.60
N PHE A 368 -6.34 -1.78 8.54
CA PHE A 368 -7.78 -1.89 8.84
C PHE A 368 -8.65 -1.30 7.72
N ALA A 369 -8.17 -0.29 7.02
CA ALA A 369 -8.82 0.29 5.86
C ALA A 369 -9.09 -0.75 4.77
N ALA A 370 -8.15 -1.65 4.51
CA ALA A 370 -8.29 -2.68 3.49
C ALA A 370 -9.41 -3.72 3.75
N VAL A 371 -10.15 -3.61 4.84
CA VAL A 371 -11.18 -4.57 5.26
C VAL A 371 -12.59 -3.99 5.15
N PHE A 372 -12.79 -2.73 5.55
CA PHE A 372 -14.14 -2.17 5.68
C PHE A 372 -14.79 -1.87 4.32
N GLY A 373 -14.06 -1.29 3.38
CA GLY A 373 -14.58 -0.95 2.06
C GLY A 373 -15.02 -2.16 1.23
N PRO A 374 -14.22 -3.25 1.11
CA PRO A 374 -14.65 -4.46 0.43
C PRO A 374 -15.88 -5.12 1.08
N ILE A 375 -15.98 -5.10 2.43
CA ILE A 375 -17.16 -5.61 3.14
C ILE A 375 -18.38 -4.75 2.80
N LEU A 376 -18.26 -3.42 2.82
CA LEU A 376 -19.35 -2.51 2.47
C LEU A 376 -19.82 -2.76 1.03
N MET A 377 -18.91 -2.80 0.07
CA MET A 377 -19.23 -3.08 -1.33
C MET A 377 -19.91 -4.45 -1.49
N GLY A 378 -19.33 -5.50 -0.92
CA GLY A 378 -19.85 -6.85 -1.01
C GLY A 378 -21.23 -7.01 -0.33
N THR A 379 -21.42 -6.40 0.83
CA THR A 379 -22.70 -6.44 1.56
C THR A 379 -23.81 -5.75 0.76
N VAL A 380 -23.55 -4.56 0.21
CA VAL A 380 -24.52 -3.83 -0.60
C VAL A 380 -24.86 -4.62 -1.87
N THR A 381 -23.85 -5.19 -2.54
CA THR A 381 -24.06 -6.06 -3.71
C THR A 381 -24.94 -7.26 -3.35
N LEU A 382 -24.65 -7.97 -2.25
CA LEU A 382 -25.41 -9.15 -1.82
C LEU A 382 -26.86 -8.82 -1.44
N LEU A 383 -27.09 -7.73 -0.71
CA LEU A 383 -28.44 -7.31 -0.33
C LEU A 383 -29.28 -6.94 -1.56
N LEU A 384 -28.67 -6.27 -2.53
CA LEU A 384 -29.38 -5.87 -3.74
C LEU A 384 -29.58 -7.02 -4.73
N SER A 385 -28.68 -7.99 -4.82
CA SER A 385 -28.88 -9.19 -5.64
C SER A 385 -30.06 -10.05 -5.18
N GLY A 386 -30.50 -9.92 -3.92
CA GLY A 386 -31.73 -10.52 -3.43
C GLY A 386 -33.02 -9.74 -3.77
N ILE A 387 -32.90 -8.52 -4.30
CA ILE A 387 -34.04 -7.64 -4.57
C ILE A 387 -34.15 -7.33 -6.09
N VAL A 388 -33.03 -7.26 -6.77
CA VAL A 388 -32.92 -6.92 -8.21
C VAL A 388 -32.42 -8.15 -8.95
N ASP A 389 -33.17 -8.60 -9.97
CA ASP A 389 -32.81 -9.76 -10.81
C ASP A 389 -31.62 -9.47 -11.78
N ASP A 390 -30.82 -8.45 -11.52
CA ASP A 390 -29.65 -8.04 -12.31
C ASP A 390 -28.40 -7.96 -11.44
N GLU A 391 -27.55 -8.98 -11.54
CA GLU A 391 -26.30 -9.07 -10.77
C GLU A 391 -25.31 -7.93 -11.12
N ILE A 392 -25.30 -7.45 -12.36
CA ILE A 392 -24.44 -6.34 -12.79
C ILE A 392 -24.91 -5.05 -12.13
N LEU A 393 -26.21 -4.82 -12.10
CA LEU A 393 -26.79 -3.64 -11.45
C LEU A 393 -26.51 -3.66 -9.93
N ALA A 394 -26.65 -4.82 -9.29
CA ALA A 394 -26.29 -4.98 -7.88
C ALA A 394 -24.81 -4.68 -7.61
N ALA A 395 -23.90 -5.17 -8.46
CA ALA A 395 -22.47 -4.88 -8.35
C ALA A 395 -22.14 -3.39 -8.57
N ARG A 396 -22.84 -2.71 -9.48
CA ARG A 396 -22.72 -1.26 -9.71
C ARG A 396 -23.11 -0.44 -8.49
N PHE A 397 -24.21 -0.81 -7.81
CA PHE A 397 -24.59 -0.16 -6.55
C PHE A 397 -23.63 -0.49 -5.40
N GLY A 398 -23.09 -1.71 -5.37
CA GLY A 398 -22.00 -2.07 -4.47
C GLY A 398 -20.80 -1.12 -4.63
N LEU A 399 -20.37 -0.86 -5.87
CA LEU A 399 -19.31 0.11 -6.17
C LEU A 399 -19.69 1.52 -5.71
N MET A 400 -20.93 1.98 -5.99
CA MET A 400 -21.41 3.30 -5.55
C MET A 400 -21.40 3.48 -4.04
N SER A 401 -21.59 2.40 -3.26
CA SER A 401 -21.59 2.48 -1.80
C SER A 401 -20.26 2.99 -1.22
N ILE A 402 -19.16 2.79 -1.93
CA ILE A 402 -17.81 3.25 -1.53
C ILE A 402 -17.75 4.79 -1.48
N MET A 403 -18.60 5.51 -2.22
CA MET A 403 -18.63 6.98 -2.18
C MET A 403 -18.83 7.52 -0.77
N ILE A 404 -19.53 6.79 0.11
CA ILE A 404 -19.76 7.22 1.48
C ILE A 404 -18.46 7.39 2.26
N LEU A 405 -17.45 6.55 1.99
CA LEU A 405 -16.13 6.62 2.63
C LEU A 405 -15.40 7.92 2.25
N PHE A 406 -15.48 8.31 0.98
CA PHE A 406 -14.89 9.56 0.50
C PHE A 406 -15.62 10.78 1.01
N ILE A 407 -16.96 10.75 1.05
CA ILE A 407 -17.78 11.86 1.55
C ILE A 407 -17.53 12.08 3.04
N LEU A 408 -17.59 11.01 3.85
CA LEU A 408 -17.35 11.08 5.29
C LEU A 408 -15.88 11.43 5.58
N GLY A 409 -14.93 10.80 4.87
CA GLY A 409 -13.51 11.10 4.98
C GLY A 409 -13.20 12.56 4.65
N GLY A 410 -13.75 13.08 3.55
CA GLY A 410 -13.61 14.49 3.15
C GLY A 410 -14.25 15.45 4.15
N TYR A 411 -15.43 15.11 4.69
CA TYR A 411 -16.08 15.90 5.73
C TYR A 411 -15.24 15.96 7.02
N ILE A 412 -14.68 14.83 7.48
CA ILE A 412 -13.82 14.83 8.66
C ILE A 412 -12.52 15.57 8.38
N PHE A 413 -11.96 15.41 7.17
CA PHE A 413 -10.76 16.12 6.74
C PHE A 413 -10.94 17.65 6.71
N SER A 414 -12.14 18.16 6.51
CA SER A 414 -12.42 19.59 6.59
C SER A 414 -12.07 20.20 7.94
N LYS A 415 -12.19 19.40 9.02
CA LYS A 415 -11.91 19.79 10.40
C LYS A 415 -10.43 19.73 10.79
N VAL A 416 -9.56 19.26 9.89
CA VAL A 416 -8.11 19.21 10.13
C VAL A 416 -7.51 20.60 9.94
N ASP A 417 -6.99 21.17 11.03
CA ASP A 417 -6.19 22.40 11.01
C ASP A 417 -4.71 22.02 10.89
N ILE A 418 -4.17 22.19 9.67
CA ILE A 418 -2.78 21.82 9.37
C ILE A 418 -1.80 22.73 10.11
N ALA A 419 -2.09 24.04 10.20
CA ALA A 419 -1.20 25.00 10.83
C ALA A 419 -1.09 24.73 12.35
N GLU A 420 -2.21 24.41 13.02
CA GLU A 420 -2.23 23.99 14.43
C GLU A 420 -1.42 22.69 14.59
N GLY A 421 -1.60 21.71 13.69
CA GLY A 421 -0.87 20.44 13.74
C GLY A 421 0.64 20.61 13.61
N GLU A 422 1.10 21.41 12.64
CA GLU A 422 2.52 21.73 12.45
C GLU A 422 3.12 22.48 13.66
N ALA A 423 2.38 23.42 14.27
CA ALA A 423 2.82 24.14 15.45
C ALA A 423 2.97 23.22 16.67
N ILE A 424 2.03 22.29 16.87
CA ILE A 424 2.10 21.29 17.96
C ILE A 424 3.27 20.34 17.74
N ALA A 425 3.46 19.85 16.53
CA ALA A 425 4.54 18.91 16.20
C ALA A 425 5.94 19.47 16.47
N LYS A 426 6.14 20.79 16.26
CA LYS A 426 7.40 21.48 16.54
C LYS A 426 7.69 21.70 18.01
N ASN A 427 6.67 21.68 18.86
CA ASN A 427 6.79 21.93 20.30
C ASN A 427 6.90 20.64 21.13
N LEU A 428 6.79 19.46 20.51
CA LEU A 428 6.89 18.13 21.12
C LEU A 428 8.21 17.43 20.77
#